data_d779a07450bef506f82b9b9fb7ec3c6f
#
_entry.id   d779a07450bef506f82b9b9fb7ec3c6f
#
_cell.length_a   1.000
_cell.length_b   1.000
_cell.length_c   1.000
_cell.angle_alpha   90.00
_cell.angle_beta   90.00
_cell.angle_gamma   90.00
#
_symmetry.space_group_name_H-M   'P 1'
#
loop_
_entity.id
_entity.type
_entity.pdbx_description
1 polymer ?
#
loop_
_entity_poly.entity_id
_entity_poly.type
_entity_poly.pdbx_seq_one_letter_code
_entity_poly.pdbx_strand_id
1 'polypeptide(L)'
;FDLEQIMESGQCFRIYKLSLQEQEKLCKSKGLENCESMAWYRVMAADKKVFVCQNGVHLIFFCSKEEYKQFWCHYFDLDFDYRSYEKAIDADDNYLKSAFAYGKGIRILNQDPWEMLITFIIS
;
A
#
# COMPACT_ATOMS: atom_id res chain seq x y z
N PHE A 1 4.24 3.95 6.37
CA PHE A 1 3.47 3.23 5.34
C PHE A 1 2.02 3.07 5.80
N ASP A 2 1.10 3.49 4.97
CA ASP A 2 -0.33 3.40 5.27
C ASP A 2 -1.08 3.06 3.98
N LEU A 3 -1.62 1.84 3.92
CA LEU A 3 -2.34 1.34 2.73
C LEU A 3 -3.63 2.12 2.45
N GLU A 4 -4.31 2.59 3.47
CA GLU A 4 -5.53 3.38 3.29
C GLU A 4 -5.20 4.72 2.63
N GLN A 5 -4.16 5.41 3.09
CA GLN A 5 -3.70 6.65 2.46
C GLN A 5 -3.25 6.43 1.01
N ILE A 6 -2.55 5.32 0.73
CA ILE A 6 -2.13 4.97 -0.63
C ILE A 6 -3.35 4.71 -1.53
N MET A 7 -4.34 3.98 -1.04
CA MET A 7 -5.58 3.71 -1.76
C MET A 7 -6.34 5.01 -2.06
N GLU A 8 -6.45 5.90 -1.08
CA GLU A 8 -7.15 7.18 -1.21
C GLU A 8 -6.39 8.21 -2.04
N SER A 9 -5.09 8.03 -2.24
CA SER A 9 -4.26 8.95 -3.03
C SER A 9 -4.60 8.99 -4.51
N GLY A 10 -5.34 8.01 -5.02
CA GLY A 10 -5.73 7.92 -6.42
C GLY A 10 -4.65 7.42 -7.37
N GLN A 11 -3.52 6.95 -6.86
CA GLN A 11 -2.44 6.41 -7.71
C GLN A 11 -2.83 5.13 -8.44
N CYS A 12 -3.69 4.31 -7.83
CA CYS A 12 -4.07 3.01 -8.36
C CYS A 12 -5.53 2.72 -8.05
N PHE A 13 -6.27 2.23 -9.04
CA PHE A 13 -7.67 1.83 -8.89
C PHE A 13 -7.85 0.35 -8.53
N ARG A 14 -6.77 -0.41 -8.47
CA ARG A 14 -6.80 -1.86 -8.24
C ARG A 14 -6.38 -2.24 -6.82
N ILE A 15 -6.59 -1.34 -5.87
CA ILE A 15 -6.45 -1.60 -4.43
C ILE A 15 -7.85 -1.54 -3.81
N TYR A 16 -8.25 -2.62 -3.16
CA TYR A 16 -9.59 -2.76 -2.59
C TYR A 16 -9.52 -3.14 -1.12
N LYS A 17 -10.18 -2.37 -0.27
CA LYS A 17 -10.36 -2.75 1.13
C LYS A 17 -11.39 -3.88 1.21
N LEU A 18 -11.07 -4.95 1.92
CA LEU A 18 -11.98 -6.08 2.07
C LEU A 18 -13.15 -5.74 2.99
N SER A 19 -14.34 -6.26 2.66
CA SER A 19 -15.48 -6.23 3.55
C SER A 19 -15.24 -7.15 4.76
N LEU A 20 -16.01 -6.95 5.84
CA LEU A 20 -15.90 -7.79 7.03
C LEU A 20 -16.14 -9.27 6.72
N GLN A 21 -17.07 -9.59 5.81
CA GLN A 21 -17.34 -10.97 5.41
C GLN A 21 -16.17 -11.60 4.64
N GLU A 22 -15.58 -10.87 3.69
CA GLU A 22 -14.41 -11.32 2.94
C GLU A 22 -13.20 -11.51 3.88
N GLN A 23 -13.02 -10.59 4.80
CA GLN A 23 -11.97 -10.63 5.82
C GLN A 23 -12.10 -11.85 6.72
N GLU A 24 -13.29 -12.17 7.20
CA GLU A 24 -13.56 -13.35 8.01
C GLU A 24 -13.26 -14.65 7.26
N LYS A 25 -13.69 -14.75 6.00
CA LYS A 25 -13.42 -15.92 5.15
C LYS A 25 -11.92 -16.13 4.97
N LEU A 26 -11.19 -15.04 4.69
CA LEU A 26 -9.75 -15.11 4.47
C LEU A 26 -9.00 -15.47 5.75
N CYS A 27 -9.39 -14.92 6.88
CA CYS A 27 -8.84 -15.25 8.18
C CYS A 27 -9.01 -16.74 8.50
N LYS A 28 -10.18 -17.29 8.31
CA LYS A 28 -10.45 -18.71 8.54
C LYS A 28 -9.60 -19.60 7.63
N SER A 29 -9.47 -19.23 6.35
CA SER A 29 -8.66 -19.98 5.39
C SER A 29 -7.18 -19.97 5.72
N LYS A 30 -6.69 -18.92 6.39
CA LYS A 30 -5.28 -18.76 6.79
C LYS A 30 -5.01 -19.23 8.23
N GLY A 31 -6.03 -19.63 8.98
CA GLY A 31 -5.88 -20.06 10.36
C GLY A 31 -5.46 -18.96 11.31
N LEU A 32 -5.80 -17.70 10.99
CA LEU A 32 -5.45 -16.54 11.82
C LEU A 32 -6.54 -16.24 12.84
N GLU A 33 -6.12 -15.80 14.02
CA GLU A 33 -6.99 -15.32 15.09
C GLU A 33 -6.90 -13.79 15.20
N ASN A 34 -7.93 -13.16 15.76
CA ASN A 34 -7.97 -11.72 16.04
C ASN A 34 -7.83 -10.82 14.81
N CYS A 35 -8.45 -11.21 13.70
CA CYS A 35 -8.40 -10.44 12.44
C CYS A 35 -9.21 -9.15 12.48
N GLU A 36 -10.09 -8.98 13.45
CA GLU A 36 -11.01 -7.84 13.53
C GLU A 36 -10.29 -6.50 13.76
N SER A 37 -9.11 -6.54 14.38
CA SER A 37 -8.30 -5.35 14.64
C SER A 37 -7.39 -4.95 13.48
N MET A 38 -7.36 -5.73 12.39
CA MET A 38 -6.47 -5.53 11.27
C MET A 38 -7.23 -5.05 10.04
N ALA A 39 -6.60 -4.17 9.26
CA ALA A 39 -7.15 -3.75 7.97
C ALA A 39 -6.61 -4.66 6.86
N TRP A 40 -7.50 -5.17 6.02
CA TRP A 40 -7.20 -6.11 4.96
C TRP A 40 -7.47 -5.51 3.60
N TYR A 41 -6.52 -5.70 2.69
CA TYR A 41 -6.57 -5.16 1.33
C TYR A 41 -6.25 -6.23 0.31
N ARG A 42 -6.90 -6.11 -0.85
CA ARG A 42 -6.54 -6.86 -2.05
C ARG A 42 -5.90 -5.90 -3.04
N VAL A 43 -4.69 -6.21 -3.45
CA VAL A 43 -3.92 -5.40 -4.40
C VAL A 43 -3.69 -6.22 -5.66
N MET A 44 -4.01 -5.64 -6.80
CA MET A 44 -3.74 -6.24 -8.10
C MET A 44 -2.84 -5.31 -8.90
N ALA A 45 -1.77 -5.84 -9.45
CA ALA A 45 -0.83 -5.11 -10.28
C ALA A 45 -0.24 -6.04 -11.33
N ALA A 46 -0.22 -5.60 -12.57
CA ALA A 46 0.15 -6.43 -13.74
C ALA A 46 -0.70 -7.71 -13.76
N ASP A 47 -0.07 -8.88 -13.77
CA ASP A 47 -0.73 -10.19 -13.73
C ASP A 47 -0.78 -10.80 -12.31
N LYS A 48 -0.44 -10.00 -11.29
CA LYS A 48 -0.31 -10.46 -9.91
C LYS A 48 -1.42 -9.93 -9.02
N LYS A 49 -1.73 -10.71 -7.99
CA LYS A 49 -2.66 -10.35 -6.92
C LYS A 49 -2.07 -10.74 -5.58
N VAL A 50 -2.20 -9.87 -4.59
CA VAL A 50 -1.78 -10.16 -3.22
C VAL A 50 -2.83 -9.65 -2.23
N PHE A 51 -3.00 -10.40 -1.14
CA PHE A 51 -3.71 -9.90 0.03
C PHE A 51 -2.69 -9.34 1.03
N VAL A 52 -2.93 -8.14 1.51
CA VAL A 52 -2.06 -7.48 2.48
C VAL A 52 -2.88 -7.11 3.71
N CYS A 53 -2.35 -7.44 4.86
CA CYS A 53 -2.92 -7.08 6.15
C CYS A 53 -2.04 -6.04 6.81
N GLN A 54 -2.65 -4.98 7.31
CA GLN A 54 -1.95 -3.95 8.07
C GLN A 54 -2.43 -3.89 9.51
N ASN A 55 -1.50 -3.99 10.45
CA ASN A 55 -1.73 -3.81 11.86
C ASN A 55 -0.73 -2.75 12.39
N GLY A 56 -1.17 -1.50 12.46
CA GLY A 56 -0.30 -0.39 12.82
C GLY A 56 0.86 -0.24 11.84
N VAL A 57 2.09 -0.43 12.32
CA VAL A 57 3.30 -0.35 11.50
C VAL A 57 3.68 -1.67 10.83
N HIS A 58 2.99 -2.76 11.17
CA HIS A 58 3.29 -4.09 10.64
C HIS A 58 2.45 -4.40 9.42
N LEU A 59 3.11 -4.91 8.38
CA LEU A 59 2.49 -5.36 7.14
C LEU A 59 2.72 -6.85 6.96
N ILE A 60 1.68 -7.57 6.58
CA ILE A 60 1.76 -8.99 6.26
C ILE A 60 1.30 -9.18 4.82
N PHE A 61 2.21 -9.65 3.97
CA PHE A 61 1.95 -9.97 2.58
C PHE A 61 1.70 -11.48 2.45
N PHE A 62 0.54 -11.85 1.92
CA PHE A 62 0.20 -13.26 1.70
C PHE A 62 0.68 -13.72 0.33
N CYS A 63 1.99 -13.84 0.19
CA CYS A 63 2.67 -14.31 -1.01
C CYS A 63 3.94 -15.06 -0.65
N SER A 64 4.62 -15.63 -1.63
CA SER A 64 5.93 -16.22 -1.41
C SER A 64 6.97 -15.14 -1.07
N LYS A 65 8.00 -15.53 -0.35
CA LYS A 65 9.11 -14.62 -0.02
C LYS A 65 9.81 -14.10 -1.28
N GLU A 66 9.89 -14.94 -2.31
CA GLU A 66 10.50 -14.59 -3.59
C GLU A 66 9.64 -13.55 -4.34
N GLU A 67 8.33 -13.75 -4.42
CA GLU A 67 7.41 -12.79 -5.05
C GLU A 67 7.46 -11.44 -4.34
N TYR A 68 7.49 -11.43 -3.01
CA TYR A 68 7.64 -10.19 -2.23
C TYR A 68 8.93 -9.45 -2.62
N LYS A 69 10.07 -10.15 -2.62
CA LYS A 69 11.36 -9.52 -2.92
C LYS A 69 11.47 -9.05 -4.38
N GLN A 70 10.94 -9.81 -5.32
CA GLN A 70 11.08 -9.53 -6.75
C GLN A 70 10.06 -8.53 -7.26
N PHE A 71 8.90 -8.42 -6.64
CA PHE A 71 7.80 -7.62 -7.16
C PHE A 71 7.23 -6.63 -6.13
N TRP A 72 6.63 -7.11 -5.05
CA TRP A 72 5.84 -6.25 -4.17
C TRP A 72 6.68 -5.23 -3.38
N CYS A 73 7.88 -5.60 -2.97
CA CYS A 73 8.78 -4.66 -2.30
C CYS A 73 9.10 -3.45 -3.19
N HIS A 74 9.37 -3.70 -4.45
CA HIS A 74 9.59 -2.65 -5.45
C HIS A 74 8.30 -1.88 -5.76
N TYR A 75 7.20 -2.59 -5.95
CA TYR A 75 5.91 -1.96 -6.28
C TYR A 75 5.50 -0.91 -5.25
N PHE A 76 5.61 -1.23 -3.96
CA PHE A 76 5.28 -0.32 -2.87
C PHE A 76 6.43 0.59 -2.44
N ASP A 77 7.56 0.54 -3.12
CA ASP A 77 8.75 1.34 -2.83
C ASP A 77 9.22 1.22 -1.36
N LEU A 78 9.23 -0.03 -0.85
CA LEU A 78 9.48 -0.30 0.57
C LEU A 78 10.95 -0.16 0.97
N ASP A 79 11.88 -0.26 0.02
CA ASP A 79 13.32 -0.13 0.27
C ASP A 79 13.77 1.33 0.41
N PHE A 80 12.93 2.29 0.00
CA PHE A 80 13.28 3.70 0.06
C PHE A 80 12.91 4.30 1.42
N ASP A 81 13.84 5.05 2.01
CA ASP A 81 13.60 5.76 3.27
C ASP A 81 13.00 7.15 3.02
N TYR A 82 11.68 7.24 3.14
CA TYR A 82 10.93 8.50 2.94
C TYR A 82 11.23 9.57 3.98
N ARG A 83 11.88 9.22 5.09
CA ARG A 83 12.33 10.21 6.08
C ARG A 83 13.38 11.16 5.49
N SER A 84 14.07 10.74 4.44
CA SER A 84 15.00 11.61 3.73
C SER A 84 14.32 12.84 3.12
N TYR A 85 13.08 12.70 2.66
CA TYR A 85 12.28 13.83 2.17
C TYR A 85 11.89 14.80 3.29
N GLU A 86 11.55 14.29 4.46
CA GLU A 86 11.25 15.12 5.63
C GLU A 86 12.45 16.00 6.01
N LYS A 87 13.65 15.43 5.99
CA LYS A 87 14.90 16.15 6.29
C LYS A 87 15.24 17.21 5.26
N ALA A 88 14.77 17.04 4.02
CA ALA A 88 15.00 18.00 2.93
C ALA A 88 14.05 19.20 2.98
N ILE A 89 12.99 19.16 3.79
CA ILE A 89 12.04 20.27 3.95
C ILE A 89 12.72 21.40 4.73
N ASP A 90 12.63 22.63 4.20
CA ASP A 90 13.13 23.81 4.89
C ASP A 90 12.45 24.00 6.25
N ALA A 91 13.24 24.30 7.28
CA ALA A 91 12.75 24.49 8.65
C ALA A 91 11.67 25.57 8.77
N ASP A 92 11.68 26.56 7.88
CA ASP A 92 10.73 27.68 7.88
C ASP A 92 9.47 27.39 7.04
N ASP A 93 9.43 26.28 6.30
CA ASP A 93 8.29 25.93 5.46
C ASP A 93 7.25 25.10 6.23
N ASN A 94 6.42 25.80 6.97
CA ASN A 94 5.36 25.17 7.77
C ASN A 94 4.29 24.48 6.92
N TYR A 95 4.04 24.97 5.71
CA TYR A 95 3.09 24.37 4.78
C TYR A 95 3.55 22.97 4.33
N LEU A 96 4.80 22.85 3.87
CA LEU A 96 5.36 21.57 3.47
C LEU A 96 5.49 20.61 4.65
N LYS A 97 5.86 21.08 5.84
CA LYS A 97 5.90 20.25 7.04
C LYS A 97 4.53 19.67 7.38
N SER A 98 3.48 20.48 7.33
CA SER A 98 2.11 20.04 7.59
C SER A 98 1.64 19.05 6.53
N ALA A 99 1.91 19.32 5.26
CA ALA A 99 1.55 18.42 4.15
C ALA A 99 2.27 17.07 4.28
N PHE A 100 3.55 17.09 4.60
CA PHE A 100 4.33 15.87 4.80
C PHE A 100 3.80 15.05 5.99
N ALA A 101 3.49 15.70 7.11
CA ALA A 101 2.94 15.02 8.28
C ALA A 101 1.59 14.37 7.98
N TYR A 102 0.73 15.04 7.21
CA TYR A 102 -0.56 14.49 6.79
C TYR A 102 -0.41 13.25 5.90
N GLY A 103 0.47 13.32 4.91
CA GLY A 103 0.67 12.25 3.94
C GLY A 103 1.81 11.27 4.28
N LYS A 104 2.25 11.21 5.52
CA LYS A 104 3.44 10.45 5.95
C LYS A 104 3.38 8.95 5.61
N GLY A 105 2.19 8.38 5.54
CA GLY A 105 2.00 6.97 5.21
C GLY A 105 2.00 6.67 3.71
N ILE A 106 1.94 7.69 2.86
CA ILE A 106 1.84 7.52 1.41
C ILE A 106 3.19 7.09 0.82
N ARG A 107 3.14 6.12 -0.08
CA ARG A 107 4.27 5.69 -0.91
C ARG A 107 3.94 5.92 -2.37
N ILE A 108 4.97 6.23 -3.17
CA ILE A 108 4.81 6.33 -4.63
C ILE A 108 4.91 4.93 -5.22
N LEU A 109 3.83 4.46 -5.82
CA LEU A 109 3.76 3.12 -6.39
C LEU A 109 4.55 3.03 -7.70
N ASN A 110 5.39 2.02 -7.81
CA ASN A 110 6.11 1.71 -9.06
C ASN A 110 5.23 0.82 -9.95
N GLN A 111 4.25 1.44 -10.58
CA GLN A 111 3.27 0.76 -11.42
C GLN A 111 3.84 0.44 -12.79
N ASP A 112 3.28 -0.60 -13.44
CA ASP A 112 3.61 -0.92 -14.81
C ASP A 112 3.21 0.24 -15.75
N PRO A 113 4.14 0.75 -16.58
CA PRO A 113 3.85 1.91 -17.45
C PRO A 113 2.72 1.67 -18.44
N TRP A 114 2.58 0.44 -18.96
CA TRP A 114 1.50 0.09 -19.86
C TRP A 114 0.14 0.09 -19.17
N GLU A 115 0.08 -0.47 -17.97
CA GLU A 115 -1.13 -0.45 -17.12
C GLU A 115 -1.53 0.98 -16.78
N MET A 116 -0.58 1.84 -16.44
CA MET A 116 -0.82 3.26 -16.17
C MET A 116 -1.37 3.99 -17.38
N LEU A 117 -0.82 3.75 -18.56
CA LEU A 117 -1.26 4.38 -19.81
C LEU A 117 -2.70 4.00 -20.13
N ILE A 118 -3.05 2.73 -20.05
CA ILE A 118 -4.42 2.24 -20.27
C ILE A 118 -5.38 2.85 -19.26
N THR A 119 -5.04 2.86 -17.99
CA THR A 119 -5.84 3.44 -16.91
C THR A 119 -6.10 4.92 -17.16
N PHE A 120 -5.08 5.65 -17.58
CA PHE A 120 -5.20 7.08 -17.91
C PHE A 120 -6.16 7.32 -19.09
N ILE A 121 -6.11 6.48 -20.12
CA ILE A 121 -7.00 6.62 -21.29
C ILE A 121 -8.45 6.31 -20.93
N ILE A 122 -8.69 5.33 -20.07
CA ILE A 122 -10.04 4.92 -19.67
C ILE A 122 -10.67 5.89 -18.66
N SER A 123 -9.87 6.49 -17.81
CA SER A 123 -10.36 7.49 -16.83
C SER A 123 -10.79 8.82 -17.52
#